data_3c94edac6a91d750a08f9299da695c4b
#
_entry.id   3c94edac6a91d750a08f9299da695c4b
#
_cell.length_a   1.000
_cell.length_b   1.000
_cell.length_c   1.000
_cell.angle_alpha   90.00
_cell.angle_beta   90.00
_cell.angle_gamma   90.00
#
_symmetry.space_group_name_H-M   'P 1'
#
loop_
_entity.id
_entity.type
_entity.pdbx_description
1 polymer ?
#
loop_
_entity_poly.entity_id
_entity_poly.type
_entity_poly.pdbx_seq_one_letter_code
_entity_poly.pdbx_strand_id
1 'polypeptide(L)'
;MKLDLTRHTVLLLLTLAVLPAAASASPRQVVAFEAPRELLSFEDRDRTLDEIRAFGVTQVRQLVYFEDFAPRSDSRRRPSFDATDPNAYPAGTWDRLDALVAGAAQRGITLHLTLTGPVPKWATKARRDHVTRPRPDEFRRWATAVGRRYAGAIATWSIWNEPNQPQFLAPQYRRGRPYSPGLYRRLYQAGVKGIKATAENREDTFLLGETSPRGNSKVVFPLDFFRRMLCLDGDYRETRRCGRLDADGYAHHAYTTAKGPRFRPSDRDDVTIGVLSRLTRALDRAGRAGALRRGLPIHLTEFGIQSRPDRIQGVSLPKQAAYLAVAEHMAYVNPRVRSFSQYLMTDDDPRASRFNRYAGFESGLRTRKGRKKPAYRGFRLPLAVENYGRSDVLWGLVRPLRQRTTVTIEVDPRGRRGWRRLATVPTTSTGVYALRVRHRQGQRYRVVWTRFKGAAVRAY
;
A
#
# COMPACT_ATOMS: atom_id res chain seq x y z
N MET A 1 -22.68 25.16 71.73
CA MET A 1 -22.58 23.89 71.05
C MET A 1 -22.44 24.17 69.52
N LYS A 2 -21.21 24.24 69.05
CA LYS A 2 -20.92 24.55 67.63
C LYS A 2 -20.73 23.24 66.86
N LEU A 3 -21.55 23.01 65.83
CA LEU A 3 -21.39 21.86 64.90
C LEU A 3 -20.42 22.27 63.81
N ASP A 4 -19.30 21.52 63.73
CA ASP A 4 -18.33 21.55 62.62
C ASP A 4 -18.85 20.76 61.45
N LEU A 5 -19.09 21.43 60.31
CA LEU A 5 -19.37 20.77 59.03
C LEU A 5 -18.04 20.48 58.30
N THR A 6 -17.54 19.25 58.41
CA THR A 6 -16.43 18.74 57.63
C THR A 6 -16.86 18.54 56.16
N ARG A 7 -16.29 19.35 55.27
CA ARG A 7 -16.45 19.19 53.79
C ARG A 7 -15.67 17.97 53.32
N HIS A 8 -16.38 16.92 52.96
CA HIS A 8 -15.78 15.77 52.28
C HIS A 8 -15.63 16.10 50.79
N THR A 9 -14.40 16.34 50.36
CA THR A 9 -14.05 16.46 48.95
C THR A 9 -13.97 15.05 48.34
N VAL A 10 -15.02 14.65 47.63
CA VAL A 10 -15.02 13.38 46.87
C VAL A 10 -14.12 13.57 45.65
N LEU A 11 -12.92 13.00 45.70
CA LEU A 11 -12.00 12.91 44.59
C LEU A 11 -12.52 11.83 43.62
N LEU A 12 -13.20 12.23 42.57
CA LEU A 12 -13.64 11.30 41.50
C LEU A 12 -12.41 10.89 40.69
N LEU A 13 -11.78 9.75 41.05
CA LEU A 13 -10.77 9.09 40.28
C LEU A 13 -11.40 8.53 39.00
N LEU A 14 -11.27 9.27 37.88
CA LEU A 14 -11.56 8.73 36.55
C LEU A 14 -10.54 7.65 36.25
N THR A 15 -10.90 6.39 36.45
CA THR A 15 -10.12 5.23 35.96
C THR A 15 -10.20 5.22 34.43
N LEU A 16 -9.16 5.76 33.78
CA LEU A 16 -8.95 5.61 32.34
C LEU A 16 -8.53 4.16 32.09
N ALA A 17 -9.47 3.33 31.62
CA ALA A 17 -9.15 1.96 31.23
C ALA A 17 -8.24 1.97 29.99
N VAL A 18 -6.97 1.65 30.18
CA VAL A 18 -6.05 1.32 29.09
C VAL A 18 -6.44 -0.07 28.57
N LEU A 19 -7.11 -0.11 27.42
CA LEU A 19 -7.46 -1.39 26.79
C LEU A 19 -6.19 -2.04 26.26
N PRO A 20 -5.94 -3.34 26.56
CA PRO A 20 -4.90 -4.07 25.85
C PRO A 20 -5.25 -4.10 24.35
N ALA A 21 -4.27 -3.86 23.50
CA ALA A 21 -4.43 -3.99 22.06
C ALA A 21 -4.95 -5.41 21.76
N ALA A 22 -6.09 -5.49 21.07
CA ALA A 22 -6.76 -6.76 20.81
C ALA A 22 -5.78 -7.82 20.23
N ALA A 23 -5.86 -9.03 20.73
CA ALA A 23 -4.99 -10.18 20.35
C ALA A 23 -5.02 -10.56 18.86
N SER A 24 -5.88 -9.95 18.06
CA SER A 24 -6.06 -10.17 16.61
C SER A 24 -5.37 -9.16 15.71
N ALA A 25 -4.55 -8.26 16.25
CA ALA A 25 -3.86 -7.23 15.48
C ALA A 25 -2.58 -7.75 14.81
N SER A 26 -2.06 -7.01 13.83
CA SER A 26 -0.81 -7.29 13.12
C SER A 26 0.38 -6.47 13.67
N PRO A 27 0.91 -6.77 14.87
CA PRO A 27 1.87 -5.93 15.58
C PRO A 27 3.22 -5.81 14.85
N ARG A 28 3.52 -6.77 13.98
CA ARG A 28 4.73 -6.80 13.14
C ARG A 28 4.48 -6.31 11.71
N GLN A 29 3.38 -5.59 11.48
CA GLN A 29 3.07 -5.05 10.16
C GLN A 29 4.21 -4.16 9.66
N VAL A 30 4.71 -4.48 8.47
CA VAL A 30 5.74 -3.69 7.79
C VAL A 30 5.11 -2.38 7.31
N VAL A 31 5.77 -1.28 7.61
CA VAL A 31 5.44 0.01 7.03
C VAL A 31 6.24 0.18 5.76
N ALA A 32 5.55 0.23 4.65
CA ALA A 32 6.14 0.42 3.34
C ALA A 32 5.85 1.82 2.78
N PHE A 33 6.62 2.22 1.77
CA PHE A 33 6.48 3.51 1.12
C PHE A 33 6.75 3.40 -0.38
N GLU A 34 6.09 4.24 -1.16
CA GLU A 34 6.34 4.39 -2.59
C GLU A 34 6.46 5.87 -2.96
N ALA A 35 7.55 6.24 -3.61
CA ALA A 35 7.85 7.60 -4.06
C ALA A 35 8.69 7.55 -5.34
N PRO A 36 8.17 6.99 -6.45
CA PRO A 36 8.99 6.62 -7.61
C PRO A 36 9.69 7.82 -8.25
N ARG A 37 9.06 9.00 -8.25
CA ARG A 37 9.64 10.20 -8.81
C ARG A 37 10.91 10.62 -8.08
N GLU A 38 10.85 10.69 -6.76
CA GLU A 38 11.96 11.11 -5.93
C GLU A 38 13.03 10.01 -5.82
N LEU A 39 12.62 8.76 -5.69
CA LEU A 39 13.54 7.64 -5.48
C LEU A 39 14.37 7.27 -6.72
N LEU A 40 13.84 7.52 -7.92
CA LEU A 40 14.58 7.35 -9.17
C LEU A 40 15.28 8.64 -9.64
N SER A 41 15.18 9.75 -8.89
CA SER A 41 15.92 10.99 -9.14
C SER A 41 17.30 10.92 -8.51
N PHE A 42 18.35 11.28 -9.25
CA PHE A 42 19.70 11.37 -8.69
C PHE A 42 19.84 12.49 -7.65
N GLU A 43 19.06 13.57 -7.79
CA GLU A 43 19.09 14.72 -6.86
C GLU A 43 18.32 14.46 -5.58
N ASP A 44 17.14 13.79 -5.68
CA ASP A 44 16.17 13.70 -4.59
C ASP A 44 16.25 12.41 -3.79
N ARG A 45 16.82 11.35 -4.38
CA ARG A 45 16.79 9.99 -3.84
C ARG A 45 17.29 9.91 -2.41
N ASP A 46 18.51 10.34 -2.17
CA ASP A 46 19.19 10.15 -0.88
C ASP A 46 18.47 10.92 0.23
N ARG A 47 18.08 12.17 -0.03
CA ARG A 47 17.26 12.97 0.89
C ARG A 47 15.93 12.32 1.17
N THR A 48 15.29 11.73 0.15
CA THR A 48 13.99 11.07 0.30
C THR A 48 14.12 9.77 1.08
N LEU A 49 15.15 8.97 0.84
CA LEU A 49 15.44 7.77 1.62
C LEU A 49 15.71 8.09 3.10
N ASP A 50 16.48 9.15 3.39
CA ASP A 50 16.72 9.62 4.76
C ASP A 50 15.43 10.06 5.45
N GLU A 51 14.55 10.75 4.72
CA GLU A 51 13.25 11.17 5.24
C GLU A 51 12.31 9.99 5.50
N ILE A 52 12.25 9.02 4.59
CA ILE A 52 11.50 7.77 4.72
C ILE A 52 11.99 6.98 5.94
N ARG A 53 13.30 6.84 6.10
CA ARG A 53 13.91 6.22 7.28
C ARG A 53 13.55 6.96 8.57
N ALA A 54 13.61 8.29 8.57
CA ALA A 54 13.23 9.11 9.72
C ALA A 54 11.75 9.00 10.11
N PHE A 55 10.89 8.53 9.22
CA PHE A 55 9.53 8.11 9.55
C PHE A 55 9.46 6.72 10.21
N GLY A 56 10.53 5.93 10.20
CA GLY A 56 10.54 4.54 10.67
C GLY A 56 9.98 3.55 9.63
N VAL A 57 10.01 3.93 8.36
CA VAL A 57 9.71 3.03 7.24
C VAL A 57 10.90 2.10 7.03
N THR A 58 10.61 0.83 6.83
CA THR A 58 11.62 -0.23 6.67
C THR A 58 11.63 -0.87 5.29
N GLN A 59 10.62 -0.58 4.47
CA GLN A 59 10.52 -1.12 3.12
C GLN A 59 10.09 -0.05 2.13
N VAL A 60 10.68 -0.05 0.95
CA VAL A 60 10.27 0.78 -0.20
C VAL A 60 9.84 -0.14 -1.33
N ARG A 61 8.68 0.15 -1.93
CA ARG A 61 8.24 -0.48 -3.16
C ARG A 61 8.64 0.37 -4.36
N GLN A 62 9.15 -0.28 -5.42
CA GLN A 62 9.48 0.36 -6.68
C GLN A 62 8.95 -0.44 -7.86
N LEU A 63 8.22 0.22 -8.75
CA LEU A 63 7.82 -0.33 -10.04
C LEU A 63 9.02 -0.34 -10.99
N VAL A 64 9.21 -1.45 -11.68
CA VAL A 64 10.25 -1.65 -12.68
C VAL A 64 9.54 -2.03 -14.00
N TYR A 65 9.51 -1.08 -14.93
CA TYR A 65 8.79 -1.23 -16.19
C TYR A 65 9.69 -1.85 -17.25
N PHE A 66 9.24 -2.94 -17.90
CA PHE A 66 10.08 -3.62 -18.88
C PHE A 66 10.44 -2.70 -20.08
N GLU A 67 9.53 -1.83 -20.50
CA GLU A 67 9.77 -0.92 -21.62
C GLU A 67 10.91 0.09 -21.38
N ASP A 68 11.14 0.48 -20.13
CA ASP A 68 12.17 1.47 -19.76
C ASP A 68 13.59 0.90 -19.89
N PHE A 69 13.74 -0.40 -19.80
CA PHE A 69 15.03 -1.09 -19.84
C PHE A 69 15.37 -1.63 -21.24
N ALA A 70 14.35 -1.99 -21.99
CA ALA A 70 14.51 -2.75 -23.21
C ALA A 70 15.08 -1.92 -24.38
N PRO A 71 16.00 -2.48 -25.17
CA PRO A 71 16.46 -1.80 -26.37
C PRO A 71 15.32 -1.69 -27.40
N ARG A 72 15.25 -0.54 -28.07
CA ARG A 72 14.26 -0.24 -29.13
C ARG A 72 12.82 -0.57 -28.72
N SER A 73 12.41 -0.10 -27.57
CA SER A 73 11.10 -0.41 -26.95
C SER A 73 9.92 -0.14 -27.90
N ASP A 74 9.99 0.89 -28.73
CA ASP A 74 8.96 1.26 -29.72
C ASP A 74 9.01 0.42 -31.02
N SER A 75 10.05 -0.37 -31.26
CA SER A 75 10.16 -1.19 -32.45
C SER A 75 9.16 -2.34 -32.44
N ARG A 76 8.61 -2.67 -33.62
CA ARG A 76 7.83 -3.90 -33.83
C ARG A 76 8.72 -5.15 -34.01
N ARG A 77 9.99 -4.94 -34.41
CA ARG A 77 10.98 -6.02 -34.59
C ARG A 77 11.76 -6.15 -33.28
N ARG A 78 11.82 -7.38 -32.78
CA ARG A 78 12.67 -7.72 -31.64
C ARG A 78 14.14 -7.52 -32.04
N PRO A 79 14.92 -6.71 -31.29
CA PRO A 79 16.35 -6.60 -31.52
C PRO A 79 17.05 -7.93 -31.17
N SER A 80 18.21 -8.17 -31.83
CA SER A 80 19.08 -9.31 -31.49
C SER A 80 19.91 -8.95 -30.28
N PHE A 81 19.63 -9.59 -29.14
CA PHE A 81 20.41 -9.50 -27.88
C PHE A 81 20.00 -10.63 -26.95
N ASP A 82 20.89 -10.99 -26.03
CA ASP A 82 20.54 -11.91 -24.94
C ASP A 82 19.73 -11.16 -23.86
N ALA A 83 18.42 -11.31 -23.90
CA ALA A 83 17.53 -10.67 -22.93
C ALA A 83 17.59 -11.29 -21.52
N THR A 84 18.44 -12.31 -21.30
CA THR A 84 18.70 -12.90 -19.97
C THR A 84 19.98 -12.36 -19.32
N ASP A 85 20.83 -11.68 -20.11
CA ASP A 85 22.06 -11.06 -19.64
C ASP A 85 21.81 -9.57 -19.32
N PRO A 86 21.96 -9.12 -18.07
CA PRO A 86 21.78 -7.71 -17.73
C PRO A 86 22.77 -6.77 -18.45
N ASN A 87 23.95 -7.29 -18.87
CA ASN A 87 24.95 -6.50 -19.56
C ASN A 87 24.61 -6.29 -21.05
N ALA A 88 23.67 -7.07 -21.61
CA ALA A 88 23.21 -6.92 -23.00
C ALA A 88 22.17 -5.80 -23.18
N TYR A 89 21.77 -5.14 -22.11
CA TYR A 89 20.88 -3.98 -22.15
C TYR A 89 21.64 -2.67 -22.41
N PRO A 90 20.97 -1.62 -22.92
CA PRO A 90 21.65 -0.35 -23.22
C PRO A 90 22.38 0.22 -22.01
N ALA A 91 23.54 0.80 -22.23
CA ALA A 91 24.32 1.46 -21.19
C ALA A 91 23.50 2.53 -20.45
N GLY A 92 23.68 2.64 -19.14
CA GLY A 92 22.97 3.60 -18.28
C GLY A 92 21.51 3.23 -17.93
N THR A 93 20.96 2.18 -18.56
CA THR A 93 19.55 1.76 -18.31
C THR A 93 19.30 1.40 -16.83
N TRP A 94 20.30 0.81 -16.17
CA TRP A 94 20.17 0.35 -14.78
C TRP A 94 20.55 1.39 -13.74
N ASP A 95 21.23 2.48 -14.11
CA ASP A 95 21.91 3.39 -13.18
C ASP A 95 20.99 3.95 -12.07
N ARG A 96 19.77 4.31 -12.42
CA ARG A 96 18.80 4.85 -11.45
C ARG A 96 18.34 3.79 -10.45
N LEU A 97 18.11 2.56 -10.93
CA LEU A 97 17.69 1.47 -10.08
C LEU A 97 18.84 0.94 -9.23
N ASP A 98 20.06 0.83 -9.80
CA ASP A 98 21.28 0.47 -9.07
C ASP A 98 21.53 1.44 -7.92
N ALA A 99 21.44 2.73 -8.22
CA ALA A 99 21.63 3.78 -7.23
C ALA A 99 20.55 3.75 -6.13
N LEU A 100 19.28 3.38 -6.47
CA LEU A 100 18.25 3.17 -5.47
C LEU A 100 18.54 1.94 -4.59
N VAL A 101 18.96 0.82 -5.19
CA VAL A 101 19.33 -0.40 -4.47
C VAL A 101 20.47 -0.13 -3.47
N ALA A 102 21.53 0.51 -3.93
CA ALA A 102 22.65 0.88 -3.08
C ALA A 102 22.25 1.85 -1.95
N GLY A 103 21.51 2.92 -2.29
CA GLY A 103 21.09 3.93 -1.33
C GLY A 103 20.12 3.40 -0.26
N ALA A 104 19.25 2.47 -0.62
CA ALA A 104 18.33 1.81 0.31
C ALA A 104 19.10 0.87 1.25
N ALA A 105 20.02 0.06 0.73
CA ALA A 105 20.87 -0.85 1.51
C ALA A 105 21.69 -0.12 2.56
N GLN A 106 22.34 1.01 2.19
CA GLN A 106 23.11 1.86 3.12
C GLN A 106 22.29 2.36 4.32
N ARG A 107 20.97 2.45 4.15
CA ARG A 107 20.03 2.95 5.18
C ARG A 107 19.26 1.84 5.90
N GLY A 108 19.56 0.57 5.60
CA GLY A 108 18.81 -0.58 6.13
C GLY A 108 17.34 -0.59 5.71
N ILE A 109 17.02 -0.04 4.55
CA ILE A 109 15.70 -0.08 3.94
C ILE A 109 15.69 -1.23 2.94
N THR A 110 14.74 -2.17 3.10
CA THR A 110 14.55 -3.25 2.13
C THR A 110 13.77 -2.77 0.91
N LEU A 111 14.04 -3.36 -0.24
CA LEU A 111 13.28 -3.06 -1.45
C LEU A 111 12.30 -4.19 -1.77
N HIS A 112 11.12 -3.78 -2.22
CA HIS A 112 10.13 -4.59 -2.87
C HIS A 112 10.04 -4.15 -4.33
N LEU A 113 10.53 -4.95 -5.26
CA LEU A 113 10.46 -4.66 -6.68
C LEU A 113 9.22 -5.30 -7.31
N THR A 114 8.45 -4.50 -8.02
CA THR A 114 7.33 -4.97 -8.84
C THR A 114 7.73 -4.94 -10.31
N LEU A 115 8.04 -6.11 -10.88
CA LEU A 115 8.34 -6.23 -12.30
C LEU A 115 7.06 -6.17 -13.11
N THR A 116 6.94 -5.20 -14.02
CA THR A 116 5.66 -4.91 -14.67
C THR A 116 5.79 -4.48 -16.13
N GLY A 117 4.65 -4.45 -16.82
CA GLY A 117 4.44 -3.65 -18.02
C GLY A 117 4.01 -2.22 -17.68
N PRO A 118 4.04 -1.32 -18.68
CA PRO A 118 4.15 -1.63 -20.13
C PRO A 118 5.42 -2.37 -20.53
N VAL A 119 5.32 -3.14 -21.61
CA VAL A 119 6.46 -3.89 -22.19
C VAL A 119 6.82 -3.33 -23.55
N PRO A 120 8.02 -3.60 -24.10
CA PRO A 120 8.34 -3.20 -25.48
C PRO A 120 7.30 -3.69 -26.48
N LYS A 121 7.00 -2.94 -27.53
CA LYS A 121 6.04 -3.33 -28.57
C LYS A 121 6.36 -4.70 -29.16
N TRP A 122 7.64 -5.00 -29.39
CA TRP A 122 8.08 -6.30 -29.91
C TRP A 122 7.82 -7.45 -28.91
N ALA A 123 7.67 -7.15 -27.62
CA ALA A 123 7.34 -8.13 -26.58
C ALA A 123 5.82 -8.32 -26.39
N THR A 124 4.97 -7.70 -27.19
CA THR A 124 3.53 -8.00 -27.27
C THR A 124 3.19 -8.87 -28.46
N LYS A 125 2.05 -9.57 -28.40
CA LYS A 125 1.59 -10.36 -29.57
C LYS A 125 1.18 -9.48 -30.75
N ALA A 126 0.57 -8.33 -30.47
CA ALA A 126 0.07 -7.42 -31.50
C ALA A 126 1.18 -6.53 -32.08
N ARG A 127 2.25 -6.28 -31.33
CA ARG A 127 3.38 -5.40 -31.71
C ARG A 127 2.95 -3.98 -32.09
N ARG A 128 1.79 -3.51 -31.58
CA ARG A 128 1.19 -2.19 -31.90
C ARG A 128 1.28 -1.22 -30.75
N ASP A 129 1.22 -1.75 -29.54
CA ASP A 129 1.24 -1.03 -28.28
C ASP A 129 2.05 -1.80 -27.23
N HIS A 130 2.15 -1.26 -26.04
CA HIS A 130 2.98 -1.76 -24.94
C HIS A 130 2.23 -2.63 -23.92
N VAL A 131 0.90 -2.82 -24.06
CA VAL A 131 0.07 -3.45 -23.03
C VAL A 131 -0.78 -4.61 -23.54
N THR A 132 -0.98 -4.70 -24.87
CA THR A 132 -1.89 -5.70 -25.44
C THR A 132 -1.21 -7.05 -25.62
N ARG A 133 -1.61 -8.00 -24.78
CA ARG A 133 -1.15 -9.39 -24.82
C ARG A 133 0.38 -9.50 -24.74
N PRO A 134 1.02 -9.01 -23.65
CA PRO A 134 2.44 -9.24 -23.40
C PRO A 134 2.80 -10.72 -23.51
N ARG A 135 3.99 -11.00 -24.01
CA ARG A 135 4.51 -12.36 -24.22
C ARG A 135 5.21 -12.86 -22.96
N PRO A 136 4.71 -13.92 -22.32
CA PRO A 136 5.32 -14.43 -21.09
C PRO A 136 6.77 -14.90 -21.25
N ASP A 137 7.14 -15.41 -22.43
CA ASP A 137 8.50 -15.83 -22.73
C ASP A 137 9.51 -14.66 -22.74
N GLU A 138 9.14 -13.52 -23.34
CA GLU A 138 9.99 -12.32 -23.33
C GLU A 138 10.05 -11.71 -21.94
N PHE A 139 8.91 -11.68 -21.24
CA PHE A 139 8.87 -11.19 -19.84
C PHE A 139 9.74 -12.06 -18.91
N ARG A 140 9.73 -13.39 -19.09
CA ARG A 140 10.59 -14.31 -18.34
C ARG A 140 12.07 -14.01 -18.56
N ARG A 141 12.49 -13.82 -19.83
CA ARG A 141 13.89 -13.50 -20.16
C ARG A 141 14.36 -12.24 -19.47
N TRP A 142 13.56 -11.17 -19.56
CA TRP A 142 13.85 -9.91 -18.86
C TRP A 142 13.86 -10.09 -17.34
N ALA A 143 12.89 -10.79 -16.76
CA ALA A 143 12.88 -11.09 -15.34
C ALA A 143 14.12 -11.88 -14.88
N THR A 144 14.69 -12.72 -15.78
CA THR A 144 15.97 -13.40 -15.52
C THR A 144 17.13 -12.39 -15.46
N ALA A 145 17.19 -11.42 -16.38
CA ALA A 145 18.21 -10.38 -16.32
C ALA A 145 18.14 -9.54 -15.06
N VAL A 146 16.91 -9.11 -14.66
CA VAL A 146 16.70 -8.38 -13.42
C VAL A 146 17.09 -9.21 -12.19
N GLY A 147 16.69 -10.47 -12.14
CA GLY A 147 17.04 -11.40 -11.05
C GLY A 147 18.55 -11.62 -10.92
N ARG A 148 19.27 -11.73 -12.04
CA ARG A 148 20.73 -11.86 -12.06
C ARG A 148 21.41 -10.60 -11.56
N ARG A 149 20.94 -9.41 -12.00
CA ARG A 149 21.56 -8.15 -11.63
C ARG A 149 21.43 -7.84 -10.13
N TYR A 150 20.30 -8.18 -9.54
CA TYR A 150 20.00 -7.87 -8.14
C TYR A 150 19.98 -9.10 -7.23
N ALA A 151 20.74 -10.15 -7.62
CA ALA A 151 20.86 -11.38 -6.87
C ALA A 151 21.26 -11.11 -5.41
N GLY A 152 20.45 -11.61 -4.46
CA GLY A 152 20.66 -11.43 -3.02
C GLY A 152 20.43 -10.00 -2.49
N ALA A 153 20.21 -9.01 -3.36
CA ALA A 153 19.97 -7.62 -2.94
C ALA A 153 18.47 -7.33 -2.70
N ILE A 154 17.59 -8.09 -3.32
CA ILE A 154 16.14 -7.93 -3.24
C ILE A 154 15.53 -9.20 -2.65
N ALA A 155 14.74 -9.04 -1.59
CA ALA A 155 14.10 -10.17 -0.90
C ALA A 155 12.58 -10.23 -1.13
N THR A 156 11.98 -9.26 -1.82
CA THR A 156 10.53 -9.21 -2.08
C THR A 156 10.24 -8.77 -3.50
N TRP A 157 9.48 -9.58 -4.21
CA TRP A 157 9.13 -9.38 -5.59
C TRP A 157 7.62 -9.46 -5.81
N SER A 158 7.08 -8.57 -6.63
CA SER A 158 5.75 -8.70 -7.21
C SER A 158 5.85 -8.81 -8.73
N ILE A 159 4.90 -9.52 -9.32
CA ILE A 159 4.79 -9.63 -10.77
C ILE A 159 3.53 -8.92 -11.23
N TRP A 160 3.74 -7.87 -12.01
CA TRP A 160 2.76 -6.98 -12.62
C TRP A 160 2.06 -6.03 -11.65
N ASN A 161 1.88 -4.77 -12.11
CA ASN A 161 1.11 -3.75 -11.43
C ASN A 161 -0.31 -3.73 -11.99
N GLU A 162 -1.31 -3.74 -11.15
CA GLU A 162 -2.75 -3.64 -11.46
C GLU A 162 -3.19 -4.40 -12.72
N PRO A 163 -2.97 -5.73 -12.79
CA PRO A 163 -3.24 -6.53 -14.00
C PRO A 163 -4.73 -6.55 -14.38
N ASN A 164 -5.60 -6.08 -13.51
CA ASN A 164 -7.02 -5.90 -13.79
C ASN A 164 -7.36 -4.50 -14.36
N GLN A 165 -6.35 -3.69 -14.72
CA GLN A 165 -6.51 -2.37 -15.33
C GLN A 165 -6.00 -2.38 -16.79
N PRO A 166 -6.77 -1.80 -17.75
CA PRO A 166 -6.40 -1.85 -19.17
C PRO A 166 -5.14 -1.06 -19.54
N GLN A 167 -4.75 -0.06 -18.73
CA GLN A 167 -3.51 0.69 -18.95
C GLN A 167 -2.25 -0.10 -18.62
N PHE A 168 -2.36 -1.20 -17.85
CA PHE A 168 -1.23 -2.07 -17.54
C PHE A 168 -1.30 -3.42 -18.25
N LEU A 169 -2.51 -3.94 -18.49
CA LEU A 169 -2.70 -5.25 -19.15
C LEU A 169 -3.97 -5.26 -20.01
N ALA A 170 -3.82 -5.46 -21.29
CA ALA A 170 -4.93 -5.49 -22.25
C ALA A 170 -4.92 -6.78 -23.09
N PRO A 171 -6.12 -7.21 -23.58
CA PRO A 171 -7.43 -6.73 -23.23
C PRO A 171 -7.90 -7.28 -21.86
N GLN A 172 -8.71 -6.50 -21.15
CA GLN A 172 -9.33 -6.99 -19.91
C GLN A 172 -10.42 -8.02 -20.19
N TYR A 173 -11.22 -7.78 -21.23
CA TYR A 173 -12.30 -8.68 -21.67
C TYR A 173 -12.12 -9.08 -23.13
N ARG A 174 -12.56 -10.27 -23.47
CA ARG A 174 -12.63 -10.77 -24.85
C ARG A 174 -13.94 -11.53 -25.07
N ARG A 175 -14.74 -11.09 -26.03
CA ARG A 175 -16.08 -11.63 -26.29
C ARG A 175 -16.93 -11.67 -25.00
N GLY A 176 -16.96 -10.56 -24.25
CA GLY A 176 -17.72 -10.42 -23.01
C GLY A 176 -17.18 -11.19 -21.79
N ARG A 177 -16.10 -11.97 -21.92
CA ARG A 177 -15.50 -12.76 -20.83
C ARG A 177 -14.17 -12.17 -20.38
N PRO A 178 -13.87 -12.12 -19.06
CA PRO A 178 -12.56 -11.72 -18.56
C PRO A 178 -11.43 -12.54 -19.16
N TYR A 179 -10.47 -11.82 -19.75
CA TYR A 179 -9.33 -12.42 -20.44
C TYR A 179 -7.99 -12.20 -19.70
N SER A 180 -7.86 -11.01 -19.10
CA SER A 180 -6.63 -10.61 -18.37
C SER A 180 -6.23 -11.56 -17.24
N PRO A 181 -7.16 -12.21 -16.48
CA PRO A 181 -6.76 -13.09 -15.38
C PRO A 181 -5.90 -14.27 -15.82
N GLY A 182 -6.31 -14.93 -16.92
CA GLY A 182 -5.54 -16.06 -17.48
C GLY A 182 -4.21 -15.63 -18.13
N LEU A 183 -4.14 -14.42 -18.69
CA LEU A 183 -2.88 -13.86 -19.20
C LEU A 183 -1.95 -13.52 -18.04
N TYR A 184 -2.45 -12.87 -16.99
CA TYR A 184 -1.67 -12.54 -15.79
C TYR A 184 -1.09 -13.80 -15.12
N ARG A 185 -1.89 -14.87 -14.98
CA ARG A 185 -1.38 -16.14 -14.44
C ARG A 185 -0.09 -16.59 -15.16
N ARG A 186 -0.08 -16.54 -16.50
CA ARG A 186 1.10 -16.93 -17.29
C ARG A 186 2.27 -15.96 -17.10
N LEU A 187 2.00 -14.65 -17.00
CA LEU A 187 3.03 -13.64 -16.74
C LEU A 187 3.62 -13.80 -15.34
N TYR A 188 2.79 -14.08 -14.34
CA TYR A 188 3.24 -14.35 -12.98
C TYR A 188 4.18 -15.55 -12.93
N GLN A 189 3.75 -16.68 -13.49
CA GLN A 189 4.58 -17.89 -13.54
C GLN A 189 5.89 -17.67 -14.31
N ALA A 190 5.84 -16.91 -15.40
CA ALA A 190 7.00 -16.57 -16.21
C ALA A 190 7.99 -15.67 -15.44
N GLY A 191 7.48 -14.63 -14.78
CA GLY A 191 8.31 -13.72 -13.98
C GLY A 191 8.99 -14.43 -12.81
N VAL A 192 8.21 -15.18 -12.01
CA VAL A 192 8.77 -15.98 -10.90
C VAL A 192 9.83 -16.96 -11.39
N LYS A 193 9.55 -17.70 -12.48
CA LYS A 193 10.52 -18.63 -13.09
C LYS A 193 11.78 -17.89 -13.55
N GLY A 194 11.63 -16.68 -14.08
CA GLY A 194 12.76 -15.85 -14.52
C GLY A 194 13.66 -15.43 -13.36
N ILE A 195 13.09 -14.89 -12.29
CA ILE A 195 13.84 -14.45 -11.11
C ILE A 195 14.51 -15.62 -10.39
N LYS A 196 13.78 -16.72 -10.18
CA LYS A 196 14.28 -17.95 -9.54
C LYS A 196 15.31 -18.73 -10.37
N ALA A 197 15.62 -18.30 -11.59
CA ALA A 197 16.72 -18.87 -12.37
C ALA A 197 18.08 -18.58 -11.72
N THR A 198 18.16 -17.57 -10.87
CA THR A 198 19.32 -17.24 -10.04
C THR A 198 19.15 -17.90 -8.67
N ALA A 199 20.19 -18.57 -8.18
CA ALA A 199 20.10 -19.41 -6.98
C ALA A 199 19.77 -18.59 -5.71
N GLU A 200 20.37 -17.42 -5.60
CA GLU A 200 20.23 -16.49 -4.46
C GLU A 200 18.79 -16.00 -4.28
N ASN A 201 17.98 -16.03 -5.34
CA ASN A 201 16.61 -15.53 -5.33
C ASN A 201 15.55 -16.62 -5.08
N ARG A 202 15.96 -17.88 -4.88
CA ARG A 202 15.01 -19.01 -4.80
C ARG A 202 14.09 -18.93 -3.58
N GLU A 203 14.62 -18.44 -2.49
CA GLU A 203 13.91 -18.32 -1.20
C GLU A 203 13.30 -16.92 -0.97
N ASP A 204 13.37 -16.05 -1.97
CA ASP A 204 12.75 -14.73 -1.89
C ASP A 204 11.23 -14.82 -1.79
N THR A 205 10.64 -13.75 -1.27
CA THR A 205 9.19 -13.61 -1.14
C THR A 205 8.56 -13.16 -2.46
N PHE A 206 7.64 -13.95 -2.99
CA PHE A 206 6.91 -13.65 -4.23
C PHE A 206 5.45 -13.33 -3.96
N LEU A 207 5.03 -12.11 -4.29
CA LEU A 207 3.66 -11.65 -4.12
C LEU A 207 2.86 -11.79 -5.40
N LEU A 208 1.67 -12.37 -5.28
CA LEU A 208 0.68 -12.53 -6.33
C LEU A 208 -0.36 -11.41 -6.24
N GLY A 209 -0.85 -10.88 -7.35
CA GLY A 209 -2.01 -9.99 -7.34
C GLY A 209 -1.74 -8.57 -7.81
N GLU A 210 -1.37 -7.67 -6.90
CA GLU A 210 -1.25 -6.22 -7.15
C GLU A 210 -2.53 -5.63 -7.79
N THR A 211 -3.71 -6.16 -7.41
CA THR A 211 -4.96 -5.77 -8.07
C THR A 211 -5.48 -4.43 -7.58
N SER A 212 -6.02 -3.61 -8.50
CA SER A 212 -6.77 -2.40 -8.16
C SER A 212 -8.09 -2.75 -7.46
N PRO A 213 -8.66 -1.83 -6.65
CA PRO A 213 -9.72 -2.18 -5.68
C PRO A 213 -11.11 -2.37 -6.29
N ARG A 214 -11.38 -1.84 -7.49
CA ARG A 214 -12.72 -1.83 -8.07
C ARG A 214 -12.72 -2.14 -9.56
N GLY A 215 -13.80 -2.78 -9.99
CA GLY A 215 -14.06 -3.09 -11.39
C GLY A 215 -15.15 -2.22 -12.01
N ASN A 216 -15.31 -2.39 -13.32
CA ASN A 216 -16.38 -1.84 -14.15
C ASN A 216 -16.40 -2.55 -15.51
N SER A 217 -17.16 -2.04 -16.49
CA SER A 217 -17.23 -2.63 -17.82
C SER A 217 -15.90 -2.71 -18.59
N LYS A 218 -14.86 -1.97 -18.15
CA LYS A 218 -13.52 -1.94 -18.77
C LYS A 218 -12.43 -2.52 -17.87
N VAL A 219 -12.71 -2.70 -16.59
CA VAL A 219 -11.79 -3.14 -15.55
C VAL A 219 -12.36 -4.38 -14.89
N VAL A 220 -11.65 -5.51 -14.92
CA VAL A 220 -12.14 -6.73 -14.26
C VAL A 220 -12.18 -6.53 -12.76
N PHE A 221 -13.32 -6.87 -12.13
CA PHE A 221 -13.49 -6.78 -10.68
C PHE A 221 -12.44 -7.61 -9.95
N PRO A 222 -11.82 -7.11 -8.88
CA PRO A 222 -10.65 -7.77 -8.27
C PRO A 222 -10.92 -9.20 -7.78
N LEU A 223 -12.08 -9.53 -7.22
CA LEU A 223 -12.35 -10.91 -6.79
C LEU A 223 -12.75 -11.83 -7.94
N ASP A 224 -13.41 -11.32 -9.00
CA ASP A 224 -13.61 -12.09 -10.23
C ASP A 224 -12.27 -12.36 -10.93
N PHE A 225 -11.39 -11.35 -11.01
CA PHE A 225 -10.02 -11.50 -11.49
C PHE A 225 -9.27 -12.58 -10.69
N PHE A 226 -9.34 -12.52 -9.36
CA PHE A 226 -8.70 -13.46 -8.45
C PHE A 226 -9.16 -14.90 -8.68
N ARG A 227 -10.47 -15.15 -8.72
CA ARG A 227 -11.02 -16.49 -8.96
C ARG A 227 -10.58 -17.04 -10.32
N ARG A 228 -10.74 -16.24 -11.38
CA ARG A 228 -10.43 -16.68 -12.76
C ARG A 228 -8.94 -16.91 -12.98
N MET A 229 -8.07 -16.14 -12.37
CA MET A 229 -6.63 -16.39 -12.40
C MET A 229 -6.27 -17.73 -11.76
N LEU A 230 -7.05 -18.17 -10.78
CA LEU A 230 -6.89 -19.46 -10.09
C LEU A 230 -7.71 -20.60 -10.74
N CYS A 231 -8.39 -20.33 -11.86
CA CYS A 231 -9.28 -21.27 -12.54
C CYS A 231 -10.47 -21.74 -11.68
N LEU A 232 -10.99 -20.85 -10.86
CA LEU A 232 -12.13 -21.07 -9.98
C LEU A 232 -13.35 -20.32 -10.48
N ASP A 233 -14.54 -20.88 -10.24
CA ASP A 233 -15.83 -20.23 -10.46
C ASP A 233 -16.24 -19.31 -9.30
N GLY A 234 -17.50 -18.82 -9.32
CA GLY A 234 -18.07 -17.98 -8.26
C GLY A 234 -18.12 -18.65 -6.90
N ASP A 235 -18.25 -19.97 -6.87
CA ASP A 235 -18.30 -20.80 -5.67
C ASP A 235 -16.95 -21.35 -5.24
N TYR A 236 -15.86 -20.98 -5.94
CA TYR A 236 -14.49 -21.45 -5.73
C TYR A 236 -14.30 -22.93 -6.07
N ARG A 237 -15.12 -23.48 -6.98
CA ARG A 237 -14.92 -24.80 -7.56
C ARG A 237 -13.99 -24.68 -8.76
N GLU A 238 -13.15 -25.69 -8.95
CA GLU A 238 -12.22 -25.73 -10.08
C GLU A 238 -13.00 -25.84 -11.40
N THR A 239 -12.76 -24.90 -12.33
CA THR A 239 -13.38 -24.90 -13.67
C THR A 239 -12.55 -25.67 -14.70
N ARG A 240 -11.27 -25.83 -14.44
CA ARG A 240 -10.31 -26.59 -15.24
C ARG A 240 -9.06 -26.85 -14.41
N ARG A 241 -8.35 -27.92 -14.70
CA ARG A 241 -7.06 -28.23 -14.01
C ARG A 241 -5.99 -27.20 -14.40
N CYS A 242 -5.70 -26.29 -13.50
CA CYS A 242 -4.65 -25.29 -13.63
C CYS A 242 -3.45 -25.52 -12.70
N GLY A 243 -3.60 -26.39 -11.72
CA GLY A 243 -2.66 -26.58 -10.63
C GLY A 243 -2.60 -25.39 -9.66
N ARG A 244 -1.99 -25.60 -8.51
CA ARG A 244 -1.78 -24.57 -7.50
C ARG A 244 -0.83 -23.49 -8.02
N LEU A 245 -1.11 -22.20 -7.71
CA LEU A 245 -0.12 -21.14 -7.85
C LEU A 245 0.68 -21.04 -6.53
N ASP A 246 1.99 -21.09 -6.66
CA ASP A 246 2.88 -20.79 -5.55
C ASP A 246 3.03 -19.28 -5.39
N ALA A 247 2.80 -18.81 -4.15
CA ALA A 247 2.97 -17.42 -3.75
C ALA A 247 3.17 -17.36 -2.23
N ASP A 248 3.90 -16.35 -1.76
CA ASP A 248 4.17 -16.11 -0.35
C ASP A 248 3.21 -15.11 0.26
N GLY A 249 2.57 -14.28 -0.55
CA GLY A 249 1.54 -13.33 -0.18
C GLY A 249 0.68 -12.89 -1.35
N TYR A 250 -0.42 -12.22 -1.02
CA TYR A 250 -1.29 -11.57 -2.00
C TYR A 250 -1.20 -10.06 -1.86
N ALA A 251 -0.75 -9.38 -2.90
CA ALA A 251 -0.66 -7.93 -2.99
C ALA A 251 -1.95 -7.31 -3.51
N HIS A 252 -2.37 -6.20 -2.92
CA HIS A 252 -3.61 -5.52 -3.28
C HIS A 252 -3.55 -4.02 -2.99
N HIS A 253 -4.10 -3.21 -3.89
CA HIS A 253 -4.22 -1.76 -3.76
C HIS A 253 -5.60 -1.40 -3.23
N ALA A 254 -5.74 -1.33 -1.90
CA ALA A 254 -7.04 -1.21 -1.25
C ALA A 254 -7.58 0.24 -1.21
N TYR A 255 -7.35 1.04 -2.26
CA TYR A 255 -7.80 2.43 -2.34
C TYR A 255 -9.30 2.58 -2.06
N THR A 256 -9.66 3.76 -1.56
CA THR A 256 -11.05 4.15 -1.30
C THR A 256 -11.45 5.35 -2.16
N THR A 257 -12.61 5.92 -1.88
CA THR A 257 -13.13 7.13 -2.54
C THR A 257 -13.12 8.32 -1.59
N ALA A 258 -13.58 9.49 -2.04
CA ALA A 258 -13.82 10.66 -1.18
C ALA A 258 -14.76 10.38 0.02
N LYS A 259 -15.53 9.27 -0.03
CA LYS A 259 -16.36 8.80 1.11
C LYS A 259 -15.51 8.28 2.28
N GLY A 260 -14.20 8.03 2.05
CA GLY A 260 -13.24 7.67 3.08
C GLY A 260 -13.07 6.15 3.31
N PRO A 261 -12.24 5.77 4.30
CA PRO A 261 -11.80 4.38 4.48
C PRO A 261 -12.94 3.41 4.84
N ARG A 262 -14.05 3.89 5.37
CA ARG A 262 -15.23 3.05 5.69
C ARG A 262 -16.18 2.83 4.51
N PHE A 263 -15.85 3.36 3.32
CA PHE A 263 -16.64 3.16 2.11
C PHE A 263 -16.78 1.67 1.78
N ARG A 264 -18.03 1.26 1.57
CA ARG A 264 -18.40 -0.10 1.14
C ARG A 264 -18.96 -0.03 -0.27
N PRO A 265 -18.25 -0.51 -1.28
CA PRO A 265 -18.76 -0.58 -2.64
C PRO A 265 -19.93 -1.58 -2.73
N SER A 266 -20.88 -1.29 -3.63
CA SER A 266 -22.07 -2.12 -3.86
C SER A 266 -21.72 -3.47 -4.48
N ASP A 267 -20.79 -3.47 -5.43
CA ASP A 267 -20.35 -4.72 -6.04
C ASP A 267 -19.61 -5.60 -5.03
N ARG A 268 -19.94 -6.89 -5.01
CA ARG A 268 -19.40 -7.86 -4.04
C ARG A 268 -17.96 -8.27 -4.38
N ASP A 269 -17.55 -8.09 -5.63
CA ASP A 269 -16.23 -8.42 -6.12
C ASP A 269 -15.23 -7.26 -6.00
N ASP A 270 -15.69 -6.06 -5.59
CA ASP A 270 -14.83 -4.94 -5.22
C ASP A 270 -14.20 -5.15 -3.83
N VAL A 271 -12.95 -4.69 -3.69
CA VAL A 271 -12.18 -4.76 -2.43
C VAL A 271 -11.51 -3.42 -2.14
N THR A 272 -12.20 -2.54 -1.44
CA THR A 272 -11.60 -1.36 -0.82
C THR A 272 -11.15 -1.68 0.61
N ILE A 273 -10.38 -0.79 1.24
CA ILE A 273 -9.97 -0.97 2.64
C ILE A 273 -11.16 -1.18 3.59
N GLY A 274 -12.32 -0.57 3.29
CA GLY A 274 -13.56 -0.69 4.06
C GLY A 274 -14.20 -2.08 4.02
N VAL A 275 -13.80 -2.93 3.09
CA VAL A 275 -14.33 -4.28 2.90
C VAL A 275 -13.22 -5.33 2.71
N LEU A 276 -12.04 -5.07 3.27
CA LEU A 276 -10.86 -5.94 3.13
C LEU A 276 -11.11 -7.39 3.59
N SER A 277 -12.08 -7.60 4.48
CA SER A 277 -12.52 -8.94 4.89
C SER A 277 -13.05 -9.78 3.71
N ARG A 278 -13.49 -9.16 2.61
CA ARG A 278 -13.88 -9.89 1.38
C ARG A 278 -12.67 -10.62 0.78
N LEU A 279 -11.51 -9.94 0.72
CA LEU A 279 -10.27 -10.55 0.24
C LEU A 279 -9.77 -11.65 1.19
N THR A 280 -9.83 -11.43 2.51
CA THR A 280 -9.45 -12.46 3.49
C THR A 280 -10.27 -13.75 3.27
N ARG A 281 -11.59 -13.62 3.15
CA ARG A 281 -12.48 -14.77 2.87
C ARG A 281 -12.20 -15.43 1.52
N ALA A 282 -11.90 -14.62 0.48
CA ALA A 282 -11.56 -15.13 -0.84
C ALA A 282 -10.29 -15.99 -0.81
N LEU A 283 -9.25 -15.51 -0.14
CA LEU A 283 -7.98 -16.24 0.06
C LEU A 283 -8.22 -17.55 0.84
N ASP A 284 -9.07 -17.53 1.88
CA ASP A 284 -9.38 -18.73 2.66
C ASP A 284 -10.16 -19.77 1.83
N ARG A 285 -11.11 -19.32 1.00
CA ARG A 285 -11.84 -20.21 0.09
C ARG A 285 -10.91 -20.81 -0.97
N ALA A 286 -10.05 -20.01 -1.60
CA ALA A 286 -9.07 -20.50 -2.57
C ALA A 286 -8.04 -21.46 -1.94
N GLY A 287 -7.65 -21.21 -0.70
CA GLY A 287 -6.77 -22.11 0.06
C GLY A 287 -7.44 -23.44 0.40
N ARG A 288 -8.74 -23.44 0.72
CA ARG A 288 -9.52 -24.68 0.91
C ARG A 288 -9.71 -25.46 -0.39
N ALA A 289 -9.87 -24.77 -1.51
CA ALA A 289 -9.95 -25.38 -2.84
C ALA A 289 -8.59 -25.89 -3.36
N GLY A 290 -7.48 -25.74 -2.61
CA GLY A 290 -6.15 -26.19 -3.03
C GLY A 290 -5.48 -25.32 -4.08
N ALA A 291 -6.11 -24.22 -4.53
CA ALA A 291 -5.60 -23.37 -5.58
C ALA A 291 -4.44 -22.45 -5.13
N LEU A 292 -4.34 -22.20 -3.82
CA LEU A 292 -3.27 -21.45 -3.14
C LEU A 292 -2.86 -22.14 -1.83
N ARG A 293 -1.76 -21.71 -1.25
CA ARG A 293 -1.40 -22.06 0.14
C ARG A 293 -2.46 -21.50 1.10
N ARG A 294 -2.85 -22.28 2.10
CA ARG A 294 -3.73 -21.82 3.19
C ARG A 294 -3.04 -20.74 4.01
N GLY A 295 -3.82 -19.78 4.53
CA GLY A 295 -3.29 -18.75 5.41
C GLY A 295 -2.45 -17.69 4.70
N LEU A 296 -2.53 -17.55 3.37
CA LEU A 296 -1.73 -16.60 2.59
C LEU A 296 -1.89 -15.17 3.12
N PRO A 297 -0.80 -14.46 3.50
CA PRO A 297 -0.87 -13.10 4.00
C PRO A 297 -1.29 -12.09 2.92
N ILE A 298 -1.78 -10.94 3.36
CA ILE A 298 -2.16 -9.80 2.52
C ILE A 298 -1.08 -8.72 2.65
N HIS A 299 -0.64 -8.18 1.52
CA HIS A 299 0.23 -7.04 1.43
C HIS A 299 -0.52 -5.88 0.75
N LEU A 300 -0.74 -4.79 1.48
CA LEU A 300 -1.33 -3.58 0.91
C LEU A 300 -0.20 -2.73 0.35
N THR A 301 0.13 -3.00 -0.91
CA THR A 301 1.35 -2.52 -1.57
C THR A 301 1.23 -1.10 -2.09
N GLU A 302 0.01 -0.61 -2.30
CA GLU A 302 -0.31 0.80 -2.52
C GLU A 302 -1.52 1.22 -1.71
N PHE A 303 -1.42 2.36 -1.03
CA PHE A 303 -2.55 3.04 -0.43
C PHE A 303 -2.29 4.54 -0.30
N GLY A 304 -3.31 5.33 -0.58
CA GLY A 304 -3.29 6.77 -0.38
C GLY A 304 -4.70 7.35 -0.34
N ILE A 305 -4.82 8.51 0.26
CA ILE A 305 -6.07 9.30 0.27
C ILE A 305 -5.86 10.53 -0.58
N GLN A 306 -6.63 10.66 -1.64
CA GLN A 306 -6.60 11.81 -2.50
C GLN A 306 -7.01 13.07 -1.75
N SER A 307 -6.30 14.15 -1.95
CA SER A 307 -6.62 15.46 -1.38
C SER A 307 -6.91 16.49 -2.46
N ARG A 308 -7.47 17.62 -2.06
CA ARG A 308 -7.54 18.77 -2.98
C ARG A 308 -6.14 19.18 -3.40
N PRO A 309 -5.94 19.56 -4.69
CA PRO A 309 -6.93 20.07 -5.64
C PRO A 309 -7.70 19.03 -6.47
N ASP A 310 -7.49 17.71 -6.31
CA ASP A 310 -8.33 16.72 -6.99
C ASP A 310 -9.82 16.99 -6.70
N ARG A 311 -10.60 17.21 -7.77
CA ARG A 311 -12.03 17.52 -7.68
C ARG A 311 -12.93 16.31 -7.67
N ILE A 312 -12.41 15.13 -8.07
CA ILE A 312 -13.19 13.88 -8.21
C ILE A 312 -13.18 13.12 -6.91
N GLN A 313 -11.99 12.86 -6.35
CA GLN A 313 -11.81 12.02 -5.17
C GLN A 313 -11.16 12.78 -4.01
N GLY A 314 -10.75 14.02 -4.22
CA GLY A 314 -9.98 14.80 -3.26
C GLY A 314 -10.80 15.26 -2.06
N VAL A 315 -10.29 14.97 -0.87
CA VAL A 315 -10.80 15.49 0.41
C VAL A 315 -9.98 16.70 0.88
N SER A 316 -10.42 17.39 1.92
CA SER A 316 -9.61 18.44 2.54
C SER A 316 -8.32 17.88 3.16
N LEU A 317 -7.26 18.68 3.23
CA LEU A 317 -5.96 18.23 3.77
C LEU A 317 -6.04 17.67 5.22
N PRO A 318 -6.82 18.26 6.16
CA PRO A 318 -7.01 17.64 7.47
C PRO A 318 -7.72 16.29 7.40
N LYS A 319 -8.71 16.16 6.49
CA LYS A 319 -9.46 14.92 6.29
C LYS A 319 -8.58 13.83 5.68
N GLN A 320 -7.65 14.19 4.78
CA GLN A 320 -6.63 13.27 4.26
C GLN A 320 -5.83 12.63 5.41
N ALA A 321 -5.32 13.45 6.34
CA ALA A 321 -4.54 12.95 7.47
C ALA A 321 -5.35 12.02 8.39
N ALA A 322 -6.61 12.38 8.68
CA ALA A 322 -7.50 11.57 9.50
C ALA A 322 -7.83 10.24 8.81
N TYR A 323 -8.15 10.26 7.52
CA TYR A 323 -8.51 9.07 6.77
C TYR A 323 -7.34 8.11 6.58
N LEU A 324 -6.12 8.61 6.40
CA LEU A 324 -4.91 7.77 6.36
C LEU A 324 -4.74 7.01 7.69
N ALA A 325 -4.87 7.69 8.83
CA ALA A 325 -4.74 7.05 10.14
C ALA A 325 -5.84 6.00 10.39
N VAL A 326 -7.10 6.28 9.99
CA VAL A 326 -8.19 5.30 10.08
C VAL A 326 -7.93 4.10 9.18
N ALA A 327 -7.48 4.30 7.95
CA ALA A 327 -7.15 3.21 7.02
C ALA A 327 -6.02 2.33 7.56
N GLU A 328 -4.99 2.94 8.13
CA GLU A 328 -3.89 2.22 8.77
C GLU A 328 -4.37 1.40 9.97
N HIS A 329 -5.24 1.96 10.81
CA HIS A 329 -5.86 1.21 11.90
C HIS A 329 -6.67 0.01 11.38
N MET A 330 -7.47 0.19 10.32
CA MET A 330 -8.22 -0.91 9.70
C MET A 330 -7.30 -2.00 9.14
N ALA A 331 -6.18 -1.64 8.56
CA ALA A 331 -5.15 -2.58 8.12
C ALA A 331 -4.49 -3.29 9.31
N TYR A 332 -4.16 -2.56 10.37
CA TYR A 332 -3.51 -3.06 11.57
C TYR A 332 -4.36 -4.10 12.32
N VAL A 333 -5.66 -3.87 12.47
CA VAL A 333 -6.55 -4.81 13.16
C VAL A 333 -6.88 -6.07 12.35
N ASN A 334 -6.46 -6.16 11.09
CA ASN A 334 -6.59 -7.37 10.30
C ASN A 334 -5.31 -8.22 10.41
N PRO A 335 -5.31 -9.37 11.11
CA PRO A 335 -4.09 -10.15 11.36
C PRO A 335 -3.48 -10.77 10.09
N ARG A 336 -4.19 -10.76 8.97
CA ARG A 336 -3.69 -11.24 7.67
C ARG A 336 -2.86 -10.20 6.94
N VAL A 337 -2.96 -8.89 7.32
CA VAL A 337 -2.21 -7.81 6.67
C VAL A 337 -0.79 -7.74 7.21
N ARG A 338 0.20 -8.01 6.37
CA ARG A 338 1.63 -8.01 6.73
C ARG A 338 2.34 -6.71 6.38
N SER A 339 1.86 -5.97 5.40
CA SER A 339 2.42 -4.66 5.06
C SER A 339 1.33 -3.66 4.68
N PHE A 340 1.63 -2.38 4.94
CA PHE A 340 0.80 -1.25 4.54
C PHE A 340 1.69 -0.15 3.98
N SER A 341 1.50 0.18 2.70
CA SER A 341 2.34 1.13 1.98
C SER A 341 1.65 2.47 1.79
N GLN A 342 2.37 3.56 2.06
CA GLN A 342 1.97 4.92 1.68
C GLN A 342 2.36 5.20 0.22
N TYR A 343 1.43 5.64 -0.56
CA TYR A 343 1.58 6.17 -1.92
C TYR A 343 1.21 7.65 -1.91
N LEU A 344 2.02 8.60 -1.99
CA LEU A 344 3.32 9.06 -2.43
C LEU A 344 4.00 9.94 -1.35
N MET A 345 5.25 10.40 -1.63
CA MET A 345 5.89 11.48 -0.86
C MET A 345 5.32 12.84 -1.26
N THR A 346 5.36 13.16 -2.52
CA THR A 346 4.87 14.41 -3.09
C THR A 346 3.73 14.11 -4.06
N ASP A 347 2.74 15.01 -4.13
CA ASP A 347 1.64 14.92 -5.09
C ASP A 347 2.18 14.81 -6.52
N ASP A 348 1.52 13.99 -7.30
CA ASP A 348 1.82 13.79 -8.71
C ASP A 348 1.61 15.08 -9.53
N ASP A 349 2.25 15.15 -10.68
CA ASP A 349 1.94 16.16 -11.66
C ASP A 349 0.55 15.92 -12.25
N PRO A 350 -0.24 16.99 -12.49
CA PRO A 350 -1.49 16.84 -13.16
C PRO A 350 -1.23 16.20 -14.54
N ARG A 351 -1.72 14.99 -14.72
CA ARG A 351 -1.68 14.38 -16.05
C ARG A 351 -2.51 15.25 -16.99
N ALA A 352 -1.98 15.56 -18.15
CA ALA A 352 -2.72 16.26 -19.22
C ALA A 352 -3.85 15.34 -19.69
N SER A 353 -4.96 15.35 -18.99
CA SER A 353 -6.18 14.65 -19.36
C SER A 353 -7.15 15.68 -19.95
N ARG A 354 -7.72 15.38 -21.10
CA ARG A 354 -8.79 16.21 -21.71
C ARG A 354 -10.00 16.40 -20.78
N PHE A 355 -10.14 15.54 -19.77
CA PHE A 355 -11.33 15.47 -18.92
C PHE A 355 -11.11 16.00 -17.51
N ASN A 356 -9.87 16.06 -17.01
CA ASN A 356 -9.60 16.54 -15.67
C ASN A 356 -8.16 17.00 -15.48
N ARG A 357 -7.98 18.28 -15.14
CA ARG A 357 -6.67 18.88 -14.82
C ARG A 357 -5.97 18.21 -13.62
N TYR A 358 -6.70 17.50 -12.79
CA TYR A 358 -6.20 16.89 -11.56
C TYR A 358 -6.29 15.35 -11.59
N ALA A 359 -6.15 14.74 -12.78
CA ALA A 359 -6.16 13.29 -12.95
C ALA A 359 -4.85 12.60 -12.50
N GLY A 360 -3.97 13.28 -11.74
CA GLY A 360 -2.84 12.72 -11.06
C GLY A 360 -3.22 12.14 -9.68
N PHE A 361 -2.20 11.79 -8.87
CA PHE A 361 -2.38 11.35 -7.51
C PHE A 361 -1.98 12.45 -6.52
N GLU A 362 -2.96 13.11 -5.90
CA GLU A 362 -2.76 14.06 -4.81
C GLU A 362 -2.78 13.35 -3.44
N SER A 363 -2.27 12.13 -3.41
CA SER A 363 -2.16 11.30 -2.19
C SER A 363 -0.87 11.52 -1.41
N GLY A 364 0.04 12.35 -1.92
CA GLY A 364 1.31 12.67 -1.30
C GLY A 364 1.19 13.26 0.10
N LEU A 365 2.24 13.05 0.90
CA LEU A 365 2.42 13.72 2.21
C LEU A 365 2.81 15.20 2.05
N ARG A 366 3.28 15.56 0.86
CA ARG A 366 3.60 16.93 0.45
C ARG A 366 2.76 17.32 -0.75
N THR A 367 2.50 18.62 -0.89
CA THR A 367 1.94 19.15 -2.13
C THR A 367 2.98 19.05 -3.25
N ARG A 368 2.56 19.16 -4.49
CA ARG A 368 3.44 19.22 -5.67
C ARG A 368 4.60 20.23 -5.55
N LYS A 369 4.38 21.35 -4.83
CA LYS A 369 5.40 22.37 -4.53
C LYS A 369 6.26 22.05 -3.29
N GLY A 370 6.25 20.81 -2.81
CA GLY A 370 7.06 20.33 -1.67
C GLY A 370 6.55 20.76 -0.28
N ARG A 371 5.45 21.54 -0.17
CA ARG A 371 4.91 21.96 1.14
C ARG A 371 4.31 20.77 1.90
N LYS A 372 4.74 20.56 3.14
CA LYS A 372 4.24 19.51 4.02
C LYS A 372 2.76 19.69 4.31
N LYS A 373 1.94 18.68 4.01
CA LYS A 373 0.52 18.62 4.36
C LYS A 373 0.34 18.20 5.84
N PRO A 374 -0.85 18.36 6.45
CA PRO A 374 -1.16 17.74 7.75
C PRO A 374 -0.86 16.23 7.77
N ALA A 375 -1.09 15.53 6.65
CA ALA A 375 -0.80 14.11 6.48
C ALA A 375 0.69 13.76 6.72
N TYR A 376 1.63 14.66 6.44
CA TYR A 376 3.05 14.47 6.73
C TYR A 376 3.31 14.25 8.24
N ARG A 377 2.70 15.09 9.08
CA ARG A 377 2.80 14.94 10.54
C ARG A 377 1.97 13.75 11.02
N GLY A 378 0.79 13.54 10.41
CA GLY A 378 -0.08 12.40 10.67
C GLY A 378 0.57 11.08 10.31
N PHE A 379 1.37 11.01 9.26
CA PHE A 379 2.10 9.80 8.91
C PHE A 379 3.20 9.46 9.93
N ARG A 380 3.92 10.43 10.46
CA ARG A 380 4.92 10.21 11.52
C ARG A 380 4.29 9.72 12.83
N LEU A 381 3.18 10.34 13.21
CA LEU A 381 2.43 10.04 14.43
C LEU A 381 0.95 9.93 14.07
N PRO A 382 0.51 8.78 13.53
CA PRO A 382 -0.89 8.58 13.18
C PRO A 382 -1.78 8.61 14.42
N LEU A 383 -2.98 9.17 14.26
CA LEU A 383 -4.03 9.18 15.27
C LEU A 383 -5.37 8.93 14.57
N ALA A 384 -5.88 7.72 14.68
CA ALA A 384 -7.25 7.39 14.31
C ALA A 384 -8.20 7.71 15.47
N VAL A 385 -9.33 8.32 15.15
CA VAL A 385 -10.44 8.53 16.09
C VAL A 385 -11.62 7.68 15.61
N GLU A 386 -11.91 6.64 16.37
CA GLU A 386 -12.92 5.64 16.06
C GLU A 386 -14.13 5.81 16.96
N ASN A 387 -15.29 6.18 16.42
CA ASN A 387 -16.52 6.38 17.17
C ASN A 387 -17.24 5.05 17.46
N TYR A 388 -17.58 4.83 18.72
CA TYR A 388 -18.37 3.70 19.23
C TYR A 388 -19.59 4.21 20.02
N GLY A 389 -20.31 5.16 19.47
CA GLY A 389 -21.49 5.78 20.06
C GLY A 389 -21.14 6.72 21.21
N ARG A 390 -21.19 6.25 22.47
CA ARG A 390 -20.90 7.08 23.65
C ARG A 390 -19.42 7.28 23.94
N SER A 391 -18.54 6.59 23.20
CA SER A 391 -17.09 6.66 23.38
C SER A 391 -16.35 6.71 22.06
N ASP A 392 -15.18 7.36 22.08
CA ASP A 392 -14.19 7.30 21.02
C ASP A 392 -13.02 6.44 21.45
N VAL A 393 -12.45 5.68 20.54
CA VAL A 393 -11.14 5.04 20.69
C VAL A 393 -10.14 5.85 19.88
N LEU A 394 -9.14 6.37 20.56
CA LEU A 394 -8.00 7.07 20.00
C LEU A 394 -6.89 6.03 19.81
N TRP A 395 -6.61 5.66 18.59
CA TRP A 395 -5.58 4.66 18.26
C TRP A 395 -4.45 5.30 17.46
N GLY A 396 -3.21 4.86 17.69
CA GLY A 396 -2.09 5.28 16.89
C GLY A 396 -0.81 4.53 17.21
N LEU A 397 0.26 4.95 16.56
CA LEU A 397 1.59 4.41 16.82
C LEU A 397 2.68 5.49 16.74
N VAL A 398 3.76 5.30 17.46
CA VAL A 398 4.98 6.08 17.33
C VAL A 398 5.81 5.44 16.23
N ARG A 399 5.64 5.90 14.98
CA ARG A 399 6.28 5.26 13.82
C ARG A 399 7.79 5.33 13.84
N PRO A 400 8.45 6.47 14.19
CA PRO A 400 9.91 6.54 14.24
C PRO A 400 10.53 5.66 15.30
N LEU A 401 9.78 5.29 16.35
CA LEU A 401 10.25 4.48 17.45
C LEU A 401 9.25 3.35 17.73
N ARG A 402 9.39 2.23 17.06
CA ARG A 402 8.50 1.07 17.20
C ARG A 402 8.91 0.21 18.40
N GLN A 403 8.86 0.82 19.58
CA GLN A 403 9.17 0.17 20.86
C GLN A 403 8.39 0.85 22.00
N ARG A 404 8.56 0.38 23.23
CA ARG A 404 7.93 0.98 24.41
C ARG A 404 8.40 2.42 24.62
N THR A 405 7.44 3.33 24.76
CA THR A 405 7.63 4.74 25.09
C THR A 405 6.30 5.29 25.65
N THR A 406 6.22 6.58 25.85
CA THR A 406 4.98 7.26 26.24
C THR A 406 4.64 8.36 25.26
N VAL A 407 3.36 8.56 25.02
CA VAL A 407 2.83 9.68 24.24
C VAL A 407 1.89 10.54 25.09
N THR A 408 1.84 11.82 24.80
CA THR A 408 0.80 12.71 25.36
C THR A 408 -0.31 12.87 24.33
N ILE A 409 -1.53 12.60 24.73
CA ILE A 409 -2.71 12.94 23.94
C ILE A 409 -3.23 14.30 24.44
N GLU A 410 -3.34 15.24 23.52
CA GLU A 410 -3.91 16.56 23.78
C GLU A 410 -5.29 16.65 23.14
N VAL A 411 -6.18 17.39 23.79
CA VAL A 411 -7.54 17.70 23.32
C VAL A 411 -7.74 19.19 23.19
N ASP A 412 -8.44 19.59 22.14
CA ASP A 412 -8.98 20.93 21.95
C ASP A 412 -10.52 20.83 21.93
N PRO A 413 -11.19 21.10 23.08
CA PRO A 413 -12.60 20.83 23.24
C PRO A 413 -13.52 21.67 22.34
N ARG A 414 -13.10 22.90 22.01
CA ARG A 414 -13.89 23.85 21.22
C ARG A 414 -13.42 24.07 19.82
N GLY A 415 -12.36 23.36 19.38
CA GLY A 415 -11.79 23.55 18.06
C GLY A 415 -11.10 24.91 17.82
N ARG A 416 -10.81 25.68 18.87
CA ARG A 416 -10.30 27.06 18.83
C ARG A 416 -8.80 27.16 19.18
N ARG A 417 -8.05 26.04 19.04
CA ARG A 417 -6.61 25.92 19.38
C ARG A 417 -6.28 25.99 20.90
N GLY A 418 -7.27 25.81 21.75
CA GLY A 418 -7.11 25.68 23.22
C GLY A 418 -6.65 24.26 23.59
N TRP A 419 -5.45 23.87 23.16
CA TRP A 419 -4.89 22.55 23.41
C TRP A 419 -4.53 22.36 24.88
N ARG A 420 -5.03 21.31 25.50
CA ARG A 420 -4.66 20.89 26.85
C ARG A 420 -4.35 19.40 26.89
N ARG A 421 -3.51 18.98 27.80
CA ARG A 421 -3.22 17.57 28.02
C ARG A 421 -4.49 16.85 28.46
N LEU A 422 -4.80 15.76 27.74
CA LEU A 422 -5.89 14.86 28.10
C LEU A 422 -5.37 13.68 28.92
N ALA A 423 -4.30 13.03 28.42
CA ALA A 423 -3.69 11.87 29.08
C ALA A 423 -2.25 11.69 28.61
N THR A 424 -1.47 10.99 29.41
CA THR A 424 -0.19 10.38 29.03
C THR A 424 -0.43 8.87 28.92
N VAL A 425 -0.09 8.28 27.76
CA VAL A 425 -0.43 6.90 27.42
C VAL A 425 0.84 6.14 27.07
N PRO A 426 1.11 4.99 27.74
CA PRO A 426 2.22 4.13 27.36
C PRO A 426 1.93 3.43 26.03
N THR A 427 2.98 3.16 25.26
CA THR A 427 2.89 2.35 24.05
C THR A 427 3.21 0.88 24.32
N THR A 428 2.74 0.00 23.44
CA THR A 428 3.17 -1.40 23.40
C THR A 428 4.65 -1.54 23.03
N SER A 429 5.19 -2.76 23.06
CA SER A 429 6.55 -3.09 22.58
C SER A 429 6.76 -2.79 21.08
N THR A 430 5.69 -2.51 20.34
CA THR A 430 5.73 -2.14 18.92
C THR A 430 5.33 -0.68 18.65
N GLY A 431 5.30 0.15 19.71
CA GLY A 431 5.04 1.59 19.61
C GLY A 431 3.56 1.96 19.46
N VAL A 432 2.63 1.02 19.62
CA VAL A 432 1.18 1.26 19.48
C VAL A 432 0.59 1.76 20.80
N TYR A 433 -0.30 2.75 20.72
CA TYR A 433 -1.09 3.22 21.85
C TYR A 433 -2.58 3.22 21.51
N ALA A 434 -3.41 3.06 22.54
CA ALA A 434 -4.85 3.23 22.45
C ALA A 434 -5.40 3.84 23.73
N LEU A 435 -6.41 4.72 23.59
CA LEU A 435 -7.09 5.36 24.71
C LEU A 435 -8.59 5.45 24.40
N ARG A 436 -9.44 4.96 25.30
CA ARG A 436 -10.88 5.17 25.23
C ARG A 436 -11.25 6.44 25.97
N VAL A 437 -12.04 7.31 25.34
CA VAL A 437 -12.52 8.56 25.89
C VAL A 437 -14.03 8.70 25.65
N ARG A 438 -14.71 9.52 26.47
CA ARG A 438 -16.11 9.86 26.23
C ARG A 438 -16.23 10.61 24.89
N HIS A 439 -17.16 10.19 24.04
CA HIS A 439 -17.44 10.90 22.79
C HIS A 439 -17.94 12.31 23.05
N ARG A 440 -17.38 13.27 22.34
CA ARG A 440 -17.88 14.65 22.28
C ARG A 440 -17.70 15.18 20.86
N GLN A 441 -18.81 15.39 20.18
CA GLN A 441 -18.81 15.84 18.79
C GLN A 441 -17.99 17.12 18.62
N GLY A 442 -17.20 17.17 17.57
CA GLY A 442 -16.41 18.34 17.18
C GLY A 442 -15.12 18.56 17.98
N GLN A 443 -14.87 17.80 19.03
CA GLN A 443 -13.55 17.83 19.71
C GLN A 443 -12.44 17.47 18.72
N ARG A 444 -11.27 18.08 18.92
CA ARG A 444 -10.07 17.72 18.19
C ARG A 444 -9.04 17.10 19.12
N TYR A 445 -8.36 16.10 18.62
CA TYR A 445 -7.28 15.43 19.32
C TYR A 445 -5.99 15.52 18.51
N ARG A 446 -4.85 15.50 19.17
CA ARG A 446 -3.55 15.26 18.56
C ARG A 446 -2.67 14.50 19.54
N VAL A 447 -1.72 13.79 19.00
CA VAL A 447 -0.68 13.09 19.76
C VAL A 447 0.60 13.93 19.75
N VAL A 448 1.30 13.93 20.86
CA VAL A 448 2.62 14.54 21.04
C VAL A 448 3.58 13.47 21.54
N TRP A 449 4.72 13.35 20.88
CA TRP A 449 5.82 12.47 21.29
C TRP A 449 7.13 13.25 21.20
N THR A 450 7.81 13.42 22.32
CA THR A 450 8.99 14.30 22.42
C THR A 450 8.67 15.70 21.83
N ARG A 451 9.44 16.19 20.86
CA ARG A 451 9.20 17.47 20.16
C ARG A 451 8.19 17.36 18.99
N PHE A 452 7.77 16.15 18.63
CA PHE A 452 6.91 15.93 17.46
C PHE A 452 5.43 16.03 17.84
N LYS A 453 4.68 16.76 17.02
CA LYS A 453 3.21 16.90 17.15
C LYS A 453 2.58 16.29 15.90
N GLY A 454 1.70 15.32 16.10
CA GLY A 454 0.89 14.69 15.03
C GLY A 454 -0.12 15.69 14.42
N ALA A 455 -0.87 15.21 13.45
CA ALA A 455 -1.99 15.98 12.88
C ALA A 455 -3.12 16.12 13.90
N ALA A 456 -3.82 17.26 13.84
CA ALA A 456 -5.08 17.43 14.58
C ALA A 456 -6.20 16.66 13.86
N VAL A 457 -6.88 15.78 14.57
CA VAL A 457 -7.99 14.97 14.08
C VAL A 457 -9.25 15.32 14.85
N ARG A 458 -10.38 15.48 14.13
CA ARG A 458 -11.69 15.78 14.71
C ARG A 458 -12.46 14.49 15.04
N ALA A 459 -13.14 14.46 16.17
CA ALA A 459 -14.20 13.48 16.43
C ALA A 459 -15.44 13.83 15.59
N TYR A 460 -16.02 12.87 14.91
CA TYR A 460 -17.21 13.00 14.04
C TYR A 460 -18.40 12.28 14.62
#